data_91f74997b970155f62d20f8abc9e8147
#
_entry.id   91f74997b970155f62d20f8abc9e8147
#
_cell.length_a   1.000
_cell.length_b   1.000
_cell.length_c   1.000
_cell.angle_alpha   90.00
_cell.angle_beta   90.00
_cell.angle_gamma   90.00
#
_symmetry.space_group_name_H-M   'P 1'
#
loop_
_entity.id
_entity.type
_entity.pdbx_description
1 polymer ?
#
loop_
_entity_poly.entity_id
_entity_poly.type
_entity_poly.pdbx_seq_one_letter_code
_entity_poly.pdbx_strand_id
1 'polypeptide(L)'
;MQIEVLKSKLHCVTFTEANLNYMGSITIDEDLMDAAGLIAGEKVQIVDNNNGERLETYIIKGERGSGCICLNGAAARKVQVGDTVIIIAYAIMDFEEAKTFKPTVIFPKEGNRL
;
A
#
# COMPACT_ATOMS: atom_id res chain seq x y z
N MET A 1 -7.02 -17.93 -20.23
CA MET A 1 -5.98 -16.88 -20.26
C MET A 1 -6.04 -16.14 -18.94
N GLN A 2 -4.91 -15.98 -18.28
CA GLN A 2 -4.84 -15.26 -17.02
C GLN A 2 -4.35 -13.85 -17.25
N ILE A 3 -4.91 -12.90 -16.53
CA ILE A 3 -4.49 -11.50 -16.58
C ILE A 3 -4.28 -10.95 -15.18
N GLU A 4 -3.50 -9.89 -15.07
CA GLU A 4 -3.28 -9.21 -13.81
C GLU A 4 -4.24 -8.02 -13.73
N VAL A 5 -4.97 -7.94 -12.62
CA VAL A 5 -5.97 -6.90 -12.42
C VAL A 5 -5.81 -6.25 -11.06
N LEU A 6 -6.38 -5.08 -10.91
CA LEU A 6 -6.41 -4.38 -9.62
C LEU A 6 -7.17 -5.23 -8.61
N LYS A 7 -6.51 -5.58 -7.52
CA LYS A 7 -7.12 -6.29 -6.41
C LYS A 7 -7.64 -5.34 -5.34
N SER A 8 -6.78 -4.41 -4.89
CA SER A 8 -7.17 -3.46 -3.87
C SER A 8 -6.27 -2.23 -3.90
N LYS A 9 -6.74 -1.18 -3.25
CA LYS A 9 -6.05 0.10 -3.23
C LYS A 9 -6.34 0.83 -1.92
N LEU A 10 -5.28 1.33 -1.28
CA LEU A 10 -5.40 2.34 -0.24
C LEU A 10 -5.12 3.68 -0.93
N HIS A 11 -6.17 4.46 -1.15
CA HIS A 11 -6.07 5.67 -1.96
C HIS A 11 -5.82 6.90 -1.09
N CYS A 12 -4.66 7.52 -1.30
CA CYS A 12 -4.28 8.77 -0.65
C CYS A 12 -4.13 8.65 0.87
N VAL A 13 -3.25 7.74 1.29
CA VAL A 13 -2.75 7.72 2.67
C VAL A 13 -1.54 8.64 2.79
N THR A 14 -1.13 8.93 4.01
CA THR A 14 -0.01 9.82 4.29
C THR A 14 1.14 9.03 4.92
N PHE A 15 2.36 9.21 4.43
CA PHE A 15 3.53 8.64 5.08
C PHE A 15 3.73 9.28 6.45
N THR A 16 3.76 8.44 7.48
CA THR A 16 4.01 8.87 8.85
C THR A 16 5.48 8.77 9.23
N GLU A 17 6.24 7.92 8.52
CA GLU A 17 7.64 7.68 8.81
C GLU A 17 8.36 7.17 7.56
N ALA A 18 9.67 7.40 7.49
CA ALA A 18 10.55 6.83 6.47
C ALA A 18 11.85 6.43 7.17
N ASN A 19 12.14 5.12 7.17
CA ASN A 19 13.25 4.55 7.95
C ASN A 19 14.28 3.91 7.03
N LEU A 20 15.40 4.61 6.80
CA LEU A 20 16.49 4.13 5.94
C LEU A 20 17.23 2.93 6.52
N ASN A 21 17.21 2.77 7.83
CA ASN A 21 18.05 1.80 8.55
C ASN A 21 17.30 0.51 8.88
N TYR A 22 16.27 0.19 8.13
CA TYR A 22 15.47 -1.02 8.33
C TYR A 22 15.46 -1.84 7.05
N MET A 23 14.95 -3.07 7.13
CA MET A 23 14.80 -3.93 5.94
C MET A 23 13.77 -3.33 4.97
N GLY A 24 14.10 -3.34 3.67
CA GLY A 24 13.23 -2.81 2.64
C GLY A 24 11.83 -3.40 2.72
N SER A 25 10.82 -2.56 2.93
CA SER A 25 9.43 -2.97 3.11
C SER A 25 8.56 -1.74 3.30
N ILE A 26 7.25 -1.94 3.36
CA ILE A 26 6.34 -0.89 3.82
C ILE A 26 5.55 -1.39 5.02
N THR A 27 5.63 -0.65 6.12
CA THR A 27 4.85 -0.93 7.32
C THR A 27 3.49 -0.25 7.17
N ILE A 28 2.42 -1.02 7.31
CA ILE A 28 1.05 -0.52 7.18
C ILE A 28 0.26 -0.90 8.42
N ASP A 29 -0.47 0.06 8.98
CA ASP A 29 -1.44 -0.19 10.07
C ASP A 29 -2.28 -1.43 9.71
N GLU A 30 -2.32 -2.41 10.59
CA GLU A 30 -2.99 -3.68 10.31
C GLU A 30 -4.50 -3.51 10.08
N ASP A 31 -5.13 -2.49 10.66
CA ASP A 31 -6.54 -2.21 10.39
C ASP A 31 -6.76 -1.80 8.93
N LEU A 32 -5.83 -1.03 8.37
CA LEU A 32 -5.88 -0.66 6.95
C LEU A 32 -5.65 -1.89 6.07
N MET A 33 -4.74 -2.76 6.48
CA MET A 33 -4.48 -4.01 5.75
C MET A 33 -5.75 -4.86 5.69
N ASP A 34 -6.41 -5.05 6.83
CA ASP A 34 -7.63 -5.84 6.88
C ASP A 34 -8.73 -5.23 5.99
N ALA A 35 -8.90 -3.92 6.06
CA ALA A 35 -9.93 -3.23 5.26
C ALA A 35 -9.68 -3.39 3.76
N ALA A 36 -8.44 -3.40 3.34
CA ALA A 36 -8.07 -3.51 1.92
C ALA A 36 -7.83 -4.97 1.47
N GLY A 37 -7.91 -5.92 2.39
CA GLY A 37 -7.64 -7.32 2.06
C GLY A 37 -6.18 -7.60 1.75
N LEU A 38 -5.27 -6.94 2.47
CA LEU A 38 -3.83 -7.09 2.32
C LEU A 38 -3.27 -7.93 3.46
N ILE A 39 -2.21 -8.69 3.18
CA ILE A 39 -1.52 -9.48 4.22
C ILE A 39 -0.03 -9.16 4.24
N ALA A 40 0.61 -9.48 5.35
CA ALA A 40 2.06 -9.35 5.48
C ALA A 40 2.76 -10.22 4.42
N GLY A 41 3.81 -9.69 3.83
CA GLY A 41 4.55 -10.37 2.77
C GLY A 41 3.99 -10.14 1.38
N GLU A 42 2.83 -9.55 1.26
CA GLU A 42 2.22 -9.28 -0.04
C GLU A 42 2.96 -8.16 -0.76
N LYS A 43 3.22 -8.36 -2.04
CA LYS A 43 3.84 -7.33 -2.88
C LYS A 43 2.82 -6.25 -3.22
N VAL A 44 3.25 -4.99 -3.11
CA VAL A 44 2.43 -3.85 -3.47
C VAL A 44 3.24 -2.86 -4.29
N GLN A 45 2.55 -2.05 -5.08
CA GLN A 45 3.11 -0.86 -5.71
C GLN A 45 2.74 0.36 -4.89
N ILE A 46 3.68 1.29 -4.80
CA ILE A 46 3.51 2.53 -4.07
C ILE A 46 3.71 3.66 -5.06
N VAL A 47 2.75 4.58 -5.12
CA VAL A 47 2.81 5.75 -5.97
C VAL A 47 2.75 6.97 -5.09
N ASP A 48 3.79 7.81 -5.14
CA ASP A 48 3.87 9.05 -4.36
C ASP A 48 3.31 10.19 -5.20
N ASN A 49 2.25 10.80 -4.71
CA ASN A 49 1.58 11.89 -5.44
C ASN A 49 2.40 13.17 -5.48
N ASN A 50 3.31 13.35 -4.54
CA ASN A 50 4.06 14.61 -4.40
C ASN A 50 5.25 14.68 -5.36
N ASN A 51 5.87 13.55 -5.68
CA ASN A 51 7.05 13.53 -6.55
C ASN A 51 6.92 12.63 -7.76
N GLY A 52 5.82 11.88 -7.89
CA GLY A 52 5.58 11.00 -9.03
C GLY A 52 6.36 9.70 -9.02
N GLU A 53 7.06 9.39 -7.93
CA GLU A 53 7.80 8.12 -7.83
C GLU A 53 6.83 6.95 -7.74
N ARG A 54 7.20 5.87 -8.42
CA ARG A 54 6.48 4.59 -8.36
C ARG A 54 7.49 3.50 -8.06
N LEU A 55 7.21 2.70 -7.03
CA LEU A 55 8.11 1.63 -6.63
C LEU A 55 7.32 0.41 -6.14
N GLU A 56 8.02 -0.71 -6.02
CA GLU A 56 7.44 -1.94 -5.52
C GLU A 56 8.16 -2.37 -4.26
N THR A 57 7.41 -2.91 -3.31
CA THR A 57 7.95 -3.50 -2.10
C THR A 57 6.93 -4.49 -1.54
N TYR A 58 7.16 -4.99 -0.34
CA TYR A 58 6.24 -5.90 0.33
C TYR A 58 5.83 -5.35 1.68
N ILE A 59 4.71 -5.84 2.20
CA ILE A 59 4.06 -5.32 3.40
C ILE A 59 4.61 -6.00 4.66
N ILE A 60 4.81 -5.22 5.71
CA ILE A 60 4.93 -5.73 7.08
C ILE A 60 3.85 -5.06 7.94
N LYS A 61 3.44 -5.77 8.99
CA LYS A 61 2.35 -5.29 9.87
C LYS A 61 2.79 -4.13 10.72
N GLY A 62 1.99 -3.08 10.75
CA GLY A 62 2.10 -1.98 11.69
C GLY A 62 1.06 -2.12 12.79
N GLU A 63 1.25 -1.36 13.87
CA GLU A 63 0.35 -1.39 15.02
C GLU A 63 -1.07 -0.99 14.61
N ARG A 64 -2.05 -1.78 15.06
CA ARG A 64 -3.45 -1.52 14.77
C ARG A 64 -3.89 -0.17 15.34
N GLY A 65 -4.60 0.59 14.52
CA GLY A 65 -5.15 1.86 14.92
C GLY A 65 -4.14 3.00 15.03
N SER A 66 -2.87 2.73 14.71
CA SER A 66 -1.82 3.75 14.78
C SER A 66 -1.85 4.73 13.61
N GLY A 67 -2.45 4.32 12.50
CA GLY A 67 -2.39 5.08 11.25
C GLY A 67 -1.03 5.04 10.59
N CYS A 68 -0.13 4.15 11.00
CA CYS A 68 1.24 4.17 10.49
C CYS A 68 1.32 3.70 9.04
N ILE A 69 2.06 4.45 8.26
CA ILE A 69 2.51 4.10 6.92
C ILE A 69 3.97 4.50 6.88
N CYS A 70 4.87 3.51 6.89
CA CYS A 70 6.31 3.76 6.95
C CYS A 70 7.02 3.04 5.81
N LEU A 71 7.77 3.78 5.00
CA LEU A 71 8.60 3.17 3.98
C LEU A 71 9.99 2.90 4.56
N ASN A 72 10.43 1.66 4.45
CA ASN A 72 11.64 1.17 5.09
C ASN A 72 12.73 0.87 4.06
N GLY A 73 13.99 1.01 4.49
CA GLY A 73 15.15 0.65 3.69
C GLY A 73 15.51 1.73 2.67
N ALA A 74 16.23 1.34 1.64
CA ALA A 74 16.74 2.28 0.63
C ALA A 74 15.63 3.07 -0.05
N ALA A 75 14.45 2.48 -0.24
CA ALA A 75 13.32 3.14 -0.87
C ALA A 75 12.83 4.35 -0.06
N ALA A 76 13.13 4.42 1.24
CA ALA A 76 12.76 5.57 2.07
C ALA A 76 13.35 6.88 1.55
N ARG A 77 14.43 6.83 0.76
CA ARG A 77 15.00 8.04 0.15
C ARG A 77 14.12 8.63 -0.94
N LYS A 78 13.18 7.85 -1.47
CA LYS A 78 12.32 8.29 -2.58
C LYS A 78 11.09 9.04 -2.11
N VAL A 79 10.86 9.10 -0.79
CA VAL A 79 9.66 9.71 -0.23
C VAL A 79 10.03 10.61 0.94
N GLN A 80 9.06 11.42 1.35
CA GLN A 80 9.19 12.24 2.55
C GLN A 80 7.99 12.02 3.44
N VAL A 81 8.19 12.11 4.75
CA VAL A 81 7.11 12.11 5.73
C VAL A 81 6.14 13.22 5.36
N GLY A 82 4.85 12.89 5.36
CA GLY A 82 3.79 13.82 4.95
C GLY A 82 3.37 13.70 3.49
N ASP A 83 4.13 12.96 2.67
CA ASP A 83 3.72 12.73 1.28
C ASP A 83 2.41 11.96 1.23
N THR A 84 1.57 12.31 0.25
CA THR A 84 0.34 11.59 -0.06
C THR A 84 0.66 10.47 -1.03
N VAL A 85 0.26 9.25 -0.71
CA VAL A 85 0.60 8.09 -1.53
C VAL A 85 -0.60 7.19 -1.75
N ILE A 86 -0.49 6.37 -2.80
CA ILE A 86 -1.46 5.35 -3.13
C ILE A 86 -0.75 4.00 -3.05
N ILE A 87 -1.33 3.06 -2.34
CA ILE A 87 -0.79 1.70 -2.20
C ILE A 87 -1.71 0.77 -2.97
N ILE A 88 -1.14 0.04 -3.95
CA ILE A 88 -1.91 -0.74 -4.91
C ILE A 88 -1.48 -2.19 -4.87
N ALA A 89 -2.46 -3.09 -4.78
CA ALA A 89 -2.22 -4.53 -4.89
C ALA A 89 -2.93 -5.08 -6.14
N TYR A 90 -2.32 -6.09 -6.74
CA TYR A 90 -2.83 -6.74 -7.95
C TYR A 90 -3.05 -8.22 -7.68
N ALA A 91 -3.90 -8.84 -8.47
CA ALA A 91 -4.13 -10.27 -8.44
C ALA A 91 -4.14 -10.82 -9.86
N ILE A 92 -3.66 -12.04 -9.99
CA ILE A 92 -3.69 -12.76 -11.27
C ILE A 92 -4.89 -13.68 -11.23
N MET A 93 -5.75 -13.58 -12.23
CA MET A 93 -6.94 -14.43 -12.30
C MET A 93 -7.33 -14.69 -13.75
N ASP A 94 -8.19 -15.67 -13.94
CA ASP A 94 -8.70 -15.98 -15.27
C ASP A 94 -9.49 -14.81 -15.84
N PHE A 95 -9.37 -14.60 -17.15
CA PHE A 95 -9.98 -13.46 -17.84
C PHE A 95 -11.49 -13.35 -17.59
N GLU A 96 -12.20 -14.48 -17.62
CA GLU A 96 -13.66 -14.46 -17.40
C GLU A 96 -14.00 -14.08 -15.96
N GLU A 97 -13.24 -14.58 -14.99
CA GLU A 97 -13.38 -14.20 -13.58
C GLU A 97 -13.13 -12.72 -13.39
N ALA A 98 -12.11 -12.19 -14.06
CA ALA A 98 -11.70 -10.79 -13.94
C ALA A 98 -12.82 -9.83 -14.37
N LYS A 99 -13.65 -10.22 -15.33
CA LYS A 99 -14.73 -9.37 -15.85
C LYS A 99 -15.74 -8.97 -14.78
N THR A 100 -15.92 -9.82 -13.76
CA THR A 100 -16.91 -9.58 -12.69
C THR A 100 -16.26 -9.34 -11.34
N PHE A 101 -14.95 -9.41 -11.26
CA PHE A 101 -14.23 -9.14 -10.02
C PHE A 101 -14.32 -7.66 -9.65
N LYS A 102 -14.64 -7.38 -8.39
CA LYS A 102 -14.72 -6.00 -7.88
C LYS A 102 -13.55 -5.75 -6.95
N PRO A 103 -12.63 -4.85 -7.31
CA PRO A 103 -11.53 -4.51 -6.41
C PRO A 103 -12.04 -3.77 -5.17
N THR A 104 -11.28 -3.89 -4.09
CA THR A 104 -11.54 -3.16 -2.85
C THR A 104 -10.74 -1.88 -2.87
N VAL A 105 -11.40 -0.73 -2.87
CA VAL A 105 -10.74 0.58 -2.83
C VAL A 105 -11.16 1.27 -1.54
N ILE A 106 -10.17 1.61 -0.72
CA ILE A 106 -10.37 2.28 0.56
C ILE A 106 -9.86 3.71 0.45
N PHE A 107 -10.66 4.65 0.94
CA PHE A 107 -10.32 6.08 0.99
C PHE A 107 -10.17 6.47 2.46
N PRO A 108 -8.99 6.27 3.06
CA PRO A 108 -8.80 6.60 4.46
C PRO A 108 -8.98 8.10 4.73
N LYS A 109 -9.45 8.40 5.93
CA LYS A 109 -9.62 9.77 6.39
C LYS A 109 -8.30 10.30 6.93
N GLU A 110 -8.29 11.57 7.34
CA GLU A 110 -7.13 12.22 7.95
C GLU A 110 -6.55 11.36 9.07
N GLY A 111 -5.23 11.29 9.13
CA GLY A 111 -4.52 10.43 10.07
C GLY A 111 -4.53 8.96 9.67
N ASN A 112 -4.80 8.65 8.40
CA ASN A 112 -4.90 7.30 7.86
C ASN A 112 -5.94 6.45 8.61
N ARG A 113 -7.06 7.05 8.95
CA ARG A 113 -8.14 6.39 9.69
C ARG A 113 -9.23 5.88 8.74
N LEU A 114 -9.86 4.81 9.16
CA LEU A 114 -11.00 4.25 8.42
C LEU A 114 -12.28 5.03 8.63
#